data_8b60b3f76546dac4e1162da53646adda
#
_entry.id   8b60b3f76546dac4e1162da53646adda
#
_cell.length_a   1.000
_cell.length_b   1.000
_cell.length_c   1.000
_cell.angle_alpha   90.00
_cell.angle_beta   90.00
_cell.angle_gamma   90.00
#
_symmetry.space_group_name_H-M   'P 1'
#
loop_
_entity.id
_entity.type
_entity.pdbx_description
1 polymer ?
#
loop_
_entity_poly.entity_id
_entity_poly.type
_entity_poly.pdbx_seq_one_letter_code
_entity_poly.pdbx_strand_id
1 'polypeptide(L)'
;MPTRDPREPFGRVTVAEAKQLLDEGKAVMVDVREPNEYAEVHAKGVRLVPVNHVITEVPQIRDFAGGKEVLFICRSGQRSALAAEYAVAAGLGDLPLYNVEGGTLAWVEAGFPTGD
;
A
#
# COMPACT_ATOMS: atom_id res chain seq x y z
N MET A 1 3.47 14.53 -7.52
CA MET A 1 3.63 14.78 -6.07
C MET A 1 2.52 14.11 -5.29
N PRO A 2 2.84 13.39 -4.20
CA PRO A 2 1.80 12.89 -3.32
C PRO A 2 0.90 14.02 -2.81
N THR A 3 -0.37 13.73 -2.65
CA THR A 3 -1.33 14.69 -2.10
C THR A 3 -1.75 14.25 -0.71
N ARG A 4 -2.24 15.20 0.07
CA ARG A 4 -2.65 14.93 1.45
C ARG A 4 -3.86 15.78 1.81
N ASP A 5 -4.93 15.11 2.26
CA ASP A 5 -6.12 15.77 2.77
C ASP A 5 -5.94 15.87 4.30
N PRO A 6 -6.07 17.08 4.90
CA PRO A 6 -5.91 17.22 6.34
C PRO A 6 -6.87 16.36 7.17
N ARG A 7 -7.96 15.88 6.57
CA ARG A 7 -8.93 15.02 7.27
C ARG A 7 -8.53 13.56 7.27
N GLU A 8 -7.48 13.19 6.50
CA GLU A 8 -7.02 11.81 6.40
C GLU A 8 -5.67 11.64 7.08
N PRO A 9 -5.45 10.54 7.82
CA PRO A 9 -4.18 10.31 8.50
C PRO A 9 -3.11 9.73 7.58
N PHE A 10 -3.32 9.72 6.27
CA PHE A 10 -2.41 9.20 5.26
C PHE A 10 -2.39 10.10 4.04
N GLY A 11 -1.34 9.97 3.22
CA GLY A 11 -1.26 10.67 1.94
C GLY A 11 -1.83 9.82 0.80
N ARG A 12 -1.88 10.38 -0.40
CA ARG A 12 -2.32 9.69 -1.61
C ARG A 12 -1.25 9.80 -2.67
N VAL A 13 -1.00 8.70 -3.37
CA VAL A 13 -0.04 8.67 -4.48
C VAL A 13 -0.70 8.02 -5.68
N THR A 14 -0.24 8.39 -6.87
CA THR A 14 -0.59 7.68 -8.11
C THR A 14 0.28 6.43 -8.21
N VAL A 15 -0.06 5.51 -9.13
CA VAL A 15 0.79 4.33 -9.36
C VAL A 15 2.18 4.74 -9.86
N ALA A 16 2.29 5.83 -10.62
CA ALA A 16 3.58 6.33 -11.08
C ALA A 16 4.44 6.83 -9.91
N GLU A 17 3.83 7.58 -8.99
CA GLU A 17 4.52 8.06 -7.79
C GLU A 17 4.93 6.89 -6.88
N ALA A 18 4.03 5.89 -6.73
CA ALA A 18 4.33 4.70 -5.96
C ALA A 18 5.51 3.93 -6.56
N LYS A 19 5.50 3.74 -7.87
CA LYS A 19 6.60 3.07 -8.59
C LYS A 19 7.92 3.78 -8.34
N GLN A 20 7.92 5.10 -8.41
CA GLN A 20 9.13 5.89 -8.17
C GLN A 20 9.66 5.70 -6.74
N LEU A 21 8.79 5.75 -5.73
CA LEU A 21 9.19 5.55 -4.34
C LEU A 21 9.78 4.15 -4.12
N LEU A 22 9.18 3.14 -4.74
CA LEU A 22 9.68 1.76 -4.65
C LEU A 22 11.05 1.62 -5.33
N ASP A 23 11.20 2.19 -6.52
CA ASP A 23 12.44 2.12 -7.27
C ASP A 23 13.59 2.84 -6.56
N GLU A 24 13.28 3.92 -5.83
CA GLU A 24 14.28 4.67 -5.07
C GLU A 24 14.59 4.04 -3.71
N GLY A 25 13.93 2.95 -3.36
CA GLY A 25 14.12 2.26 -2.07
C GLY A 25 13.58 3.04 -0.88
N LYS A 26 12.65 3.99 -1.11
CA LYS A 26 12.10 4.84 -0.05
C LYS A 26 10.86 4.25 0.60
N ALA A 27 10.21 3.30 -0.05
CA ALA A 27 8.94 2.73 0.40
C ALA A 27 8.87 1.24 0.17
N VAL A 28 7.98 0.60 0.92
CA VAL A 28 7.50 -0.76 0.67
C VAL A 28 6.02 -0.69 0.35
N MET A 29 5.47 -1.73 -0.26
CA MET A 29 4.06 -1.75 -0.63
C MET A 29 3.38 -3.00 -0.09
N VAL A 30 2.20 -2.81 0.49
CA VAL A 30 1.37 -3.86 1.09
C VAL A 30 0.09 -3.98 0.28
N ASP A 31 -0.20 -5.19 -0.22
CA ASP A 31 -1.44 -5.49 -0.94
C ASP A 31 -2.48 -5.95 0.06
N VAL A 32 -3.60 -5.22 0.16
CA VAL A 32 -4.63 -5.48 1.15
C VAL A 32 -5.87 -6.17 0.57
N ARG A 33 -5.71 -6.77 -0.62
CA ARG A 33 -6.77 -7.55 -1.26
C ARG A 33 -6.84 -8.97 -0.67
N GLU A 34 -7.78 -9.75 -1.17
CA GLU A 34 -7.92 -11.14 -0.76
C GLU A 34 -6.91 -12.05 -1.47
N PRO A 35 -6.58 -13.22 -0.88
CA PRO A 35 -5.59 -14.13 -1.49
C PRO A 35 -5.90 -14.55 -2.92
N ASN A 36 -7.18 -14.71 -3.29
CA ASN A 36 -7.54 -15.08 -4.66
C ASN A 36 -7.25 -13.98 -5.66
N GLU A 37 -7.44 -12.71 -5.26
CA GLU A 37 -7.10 -11.58 -6.10
C GLU A 37 -5.58 -11.47 -6.28
N TYR A 38 -4.84 -11.65 -5.20
CA TYR A 38 -3.38 -11.64 -5.21
C TYR A 38 -2.82 -12.75 -6.13
N ALA A 39 -3.42 -13.93 -6.07
CA ALA A 39 -2.98 -15.08 -6.88
C ALA A 39 -3.18 -14.83 -8.37
N GLU A 40 -4.21 -14.09 -8.78
CA GLU A 40 -4.44 -13.76 -10.19
C GLU A 40 -3.34 -12.84 -10.74
N VAL A 41 -3.11 -11.74 -10.07
CA VAL A 41 -2.07 -10.77 -10.44
C VAL A 41 -1.80 -9.88 -9.23
N HIS A 42 -0.54 -9.53 -9.01
CA HIS A 42 -0.16 -8.56 -7.98
C HIS A 42 1.07 -7.79 -8.43
N ALA A 43 1.25 -6.59 -7.90
CA ALA A 43 2.43 -5.78 -8.15
C ALA A 43 3.66 -6.51 -7.58
N LYS A 44 4.77 -6.40 -8.29
CA LYS A 44 6.00 -7.09 -7.88
C LYS A 44 6.50 -6.56 -6.52
N GLY A 45 6.88 -7.48 -5.64
CA GLY A 45 7.51 -7.13 -4.37
C GLY A 45 6.55 -6.78 -3.23
N VAL A 46 5.23 -6.87 -3.44
CA VAL A 46 4.27 -6.56 -2.38
C VAL A 46 4.19 -7.69 -1.35
N ARG A 47 3.84 -7.32 -0.12
CA ARG A 47 3.45 -8.26 0.92
C ARG A 47 1.93 -8.28 0.99
N LEU A 48 1.33 -9.47 1.00
CA LEU A 48 -0.12 -9.62 1.12
C LEU A 48 -0.53 -9.55 2.60
N VAL A 49 -1.36 -8.56 2.92
CA VAL A 49 -2.01 -8.46 4.23
C VAL A 49 -3.45 -8.00 3.97
N PRO A 50 -4.41 -8.94 3.87
CA PRO A 50 -5.81 -8.55 3.62
C PRO A 50 -6.29 -7.49 4.61
N VAL A 51 -7.17 -6.60 4.14
CA VAL A 51 -7.57 -5.42 4.92
C VAL A 51 -8.06 -5.77 6.33
N ASN A 52 -8.78 -6.89 6.47
CA ASN A 52 -9.30 -7.34 7.77
C ASN A 52 -8.20 -7.81 8.73
N HIS A 53 -6.99 -8.01 8.26
CA HIS A 53 -5.86 -8.48 9.06
C HIS A 53 -4.86 -7.37 9.39
N VAL A 54 -5.05 -6.16 8.86
CA VAL A 54 -4.08 -5.07 9.01
C VAL A 54 -3.81 -4.75 10.47
N ILE A 55 -4.87 -4.63 11.28
CA ILE A 55 -4.72 -4.25 12.69
C ILE A 55 -3.85 -5.25 13.44
N THR A 56 -4.10 -6.56 13.24
CA THR A 56 -3.37 -7.61 13.96
C THR A 56 -1.96 -7.81 13.41
N GLU A 57 -1.71 -7.42 12.15
CA GLU A 57 -0.40 -7.62 11.51
C GLU A 57 0.43 -6.34 11.43
N VAL A 58 0.08 -5.29 12.17
CA VAL A 58 0.90 -4.08 12.21
C VAL A 58 2.36 -4.36 12.59
N PRO A 59 2.67 -5.25 13.57
CA PRO A 59 4.08 -5.56 13.85
C PRO A 59 4.82 -6.13 12.64
N GLN A 60 4.18 -7.01 11.87
CA GLN A 60 4.78 -7.61 10.67
C GLN A 60 4.95 -6.57 9.55
N ILE A 61 3.99 -5.65 9.42
CA ILE A 61 4.08 -4.57 8.43
C ILE A 61 5.25 -3.65 8.80
N ARG A 62 5.40 -3.33 10.09
CA ARG A 62 6.51 -2.50 10.58
C ARG A 62 7.86 -3.15 10.27
N ASP A 63 7.99 -4.45 10.53
CA ASP A 63 9.21 -5.19 10.23
C ASP A 63 9.51 -5.18 8.73
N PHE A 64 8.49 -5.41 7.91
CA PHE A 64 8.61 -5.38 6.46
C PHE A 64 9.05 -4.00 5.97
N ALA A 65 8.53 -2.93 6.57
CA ALA A 65 8.86 -1.55 6.20
C ALA A 65 10.32 -1.21 6.50
N GLY A 66 10.85 -1.70 7.63
CA GLY A 66 12.24 -1.45 7.98
C GLY A 66 12.57 0.04 8.11
N GLY A 67 11.62 0.84 8.59
CA GLY A 67 11.78 2.28 8.73
C GLY A 67 11.40 3.09 7.49
N LYS A 68 11.00 2.43 6.41
CA LYS A 68 10.61 3.08 5.15
C LYS A 68 9.14 3.50 5.19
N GLU A 69 8.74 4.29 4.19
CA GLU A 69 7.34 4.66 3.98
C GLU A 69 6.54 3.43 3.55
N VAL A 70 5.24 3.40 3.86
CA VAL A 70 4.39 2.26 3.53
C VAL A 70 3.29 2.69 2.58
N LEU A 71 3.21 2.00 1.46
CA LEU A 71 2.16 2.18 0.46
C LEU A 71 1.16 1.04 0.61
N PHE A 72 -0.13 1.38 0.66
CA PHE A 72 -1.19 0.37 0.67
C PHE A 72 -1.87 0.36 -0.70
N ILE A 73 -1.98 -0.81 -1.31
CA ILE A 73 -2.61 -0.99 -2.62
C ILE A 73 -3.72 -2.02 -2.51
N CYS A 74 -4.85 -1.75 -3.19
CA CYS A 74 -5.91 -2.72 -3.36
C CYS A 74 -6.30 -2.79 -4.83
N ARG A 75 -7.54 -3.13 -5.15
CA ARG A 75 -7.95 -3.23 -6.54
C ARG A 75 -8.01 -1.84 -7.20
N SER A 76 -8.67 -0.89 -6.56
CA SER A 76 -8.93 0.45 -7.14
C SER A 76 -8.73 1.62 -6.18
N GLY A 77 -8.32 1.36 -4.93
CA GLY A 77 -7.97 2.43 -3.97
C GLY A 77 -8.91 2.59 -2.78
N GLN A 78 -9.97 1.83 -2.68
CA GLN A 78 -10.95 1.97 -1.57
C GLN A 78 -10.55 1.20 -0.31
N ARG A 79 -10.26 -0.09 -0.44
CA ARG A 79 -9.84 -0.91 0.70
C ARG A 79 -8.48 -0.47 1.25
N SER A 80 -7.61 0.02 0.38
CA SER A 80 -6.29 0.49 0.80
C SER A 80 -6.36 1.77 1.60
N ALA A 81 -7.32 2.65 1.31
CA ALA A 81 -7.56 3.84 2.13
C ALA A 81 -8.02 3.41 3.54
N LEU A 82 -8.94 2.46 3.62
CA LEU A 82 -9.41 1.92 4.90
C LEU A 82 -8.26 1.23 5.65
N ALA A 83 -7.43 0.48 4.95
CA ALA A 83 -6.27 -0.19 5.55
C ALA A 83 -5.30 0.82 6.18
N ALA A 84 -5.06 1.94 5.51
CA ALA A 84 -4.19 2.99 6.04
C ALA A 84 -4.77 3.58 7.33
N GLU A 85 -6.09 3.79 7.38
CA GLU A 85 -6.75 4.25 8.61
C GLU A 85 -6.61 3.23 9.75
N TYR A 86 -6.81 1.95 9.45
CA TYR A 86 -6.64 0.88 10.44
C TYR A 86 -5.20 0.83 10.96
N ALA A 87 -4.23 0.98 10.06
CA ALA A 87 -2.81 0.94 10.44
C ALA A 87 -2.46 2.09 11.40
N VAL A 88 -2.97 3.29 11.14
CA VAL A 88 -2.76 4.43 12.03
C VAL A 88 -3.38 4.16 13.40
N ALA A 89 -4.62 3.67 13.41
CA ALA A 89 -5.34 3.36 14.66
C ALA A 89 -4.60 2.31 15.48
N ALA A 90 -3.89 1.40 14.82
CA ALA A 90 -3.15 0.31 15.48
C ALA A 90 -1.70 0.68 15.80
N GLY A 91 -1.29 1.95 15.61
CA GLY A 91 0.01 2.44 16.06
C GLY A 91 1.08 2.62 14.98
N LEU A 92 0.72 2.50 13.70
CA LEU A 92 1.70 2.65 12.60
C LEU A 92 1.83 4.11 12.12
N GLY A 93 1.14 5.05 12.75
CA GLY A 93 1.10 6.45 12.31
C GLY A 93 2.39 7.23 12.44
N ASP A 94 3.43 6.65 13.02
CA ASP A 94 4.76 7.25 13.09
C ASP A 94 5.52 7.13 11.77
N LEU A 95 5.05 6.29 10.84
CA LEU A 95 5.63 6.17 9.50
C LEU A 95 4.73 6.91 8.50
N PRO A 96 5.32 7.46 7.43
CA PRO A 96 4.50 8.00 6.32
C PRO A 96 3.73 6.86 5.66
N LEU A 97 2.41 7.00 5.59
CA LEU A 97 1.52 6.01 4.99
C LEU A 97 0.80 6.63 3.81
N TYR A 98 0.61 5.85 2.75
CA TYR A 98 -0.04 6.33 1.52
C TYR A 98 -1.02 5.31 0.98
N ASN A 99 -2.12 5.82 0.42
CA ASN A 99 -3.04 5.05 -0.41
C ASN A 99 -2.62 5.18 -1.87
N VAL A 100 -2.44 4.05 -2.55
CA VAL A 100 -2.13 4.05 -3.99
C VAL A 100 -3.43 4.17 -4.77
N GLU A 101 -3.69 5.36 -5.31
CA GLU A 101 -4.90 5.63 -6.08
C GLU A 101 -4.91 4.83 -7.39
N GLY A 102 -6.07 4.32 -7.76
CA GLY A 102 -6.21 3.48 -8.94
C GLY A 102 -5.83 2.03 -8.73
N GLY A 103 -5.05 1.73 -7.69
CA GLY A 103 -4.75 0.38 -7.24
C GLY A 103 -4.09 -0.51 -8.27
N THR A 104 -4.28 -1.81 -8.12
CA THR A 104 -3.68 -2.82 -9.00
C THR A 104 -4.16 -2.69 -10.44
N LEU A 105 -5.42 -2.25 -10.64
CA LEU A 105 -5.92 -2.01 -12.00
C LEU A 105 -5.06 -0.97 -12.74
N ALA A 106 -4.79 0.16 -12.09
CA ALA A 106 -3.97 1.21 -12.68
C ALA A 106 -2.51 0.77 -12.83
N TRP A 107 -2.00 -0.01 -11.88
CA TRP A 107 -0.64 -0.55 -11.91
C TRP A 107 -0.43 -1.42 -13.15
N VAL A 108 -1.35 -2.34 -13.40
CA VAL A 108 -1.30 -3.25 -14.56
C VAL A 108 -1.46 -2.47 -15.87
N GLU A 109 -2.41 -1.53 -15.90
CA GLU A 109 -2.65 -0.71 -17.09
C GLU A 109 -1.43 0.12 -17.46
N ALA A 110 -0.67 0.59 -16.47
CA ALA A 110 0.56 1.33 -16.69
C ALA A 110 1.72 0.45 -17.19
N GLY A 111 1.54 -0.86 -17.19
CA GLY A 111 2.60 -1.80 -17.61
C GLY A 111 3.70 -2.01 -16.58
N PHE A 112 3.45 -1.68 -15.33
CA PHE A 112 4.45 -1.83 -14.26
C PHE A 112 4.62 -3.30 -13.86
N PRO A 113 5.78 -3.68 -13.28
CA PRO A 113 6.08 -5.09 -13.01
C PRO A 113 5.08 -5.77 -12.09
N THR A 114 4.71 -7.01 -12.47
CA THR A 114 3.82 -7.88 -11.68
C THR A 114 4.51 -9.21 -11.40
N GLY A 115 3.97 -9.95 -10.43
CA GLY A 115 4.52 -11.24 -10.03
C GLY A 115 5.62 -11.09 -8.99
N ASP A 116 6.23 -12.18 -8.66
CA ASP A 116 7.22 -12.19 -7.57
C ASP A 116 8.62 -11.83 -8.05
#